data_d3d5eb1e02011f7d64acd83b4a141c23
#
_entry.id   d3d5eb1e02011f7d64acd83b4a141c23
#
_cell.length_a   1.000
_cell.length_b   1.000
_cell.length_c   1.000
_cell.angle_alpha   90.00
_cell.angle_beta   90.00
_cell.angle_gamma   90.00
#
_symmetry.space_group_name_H-M   'P 1'
#
loop_
_entity.id
_entity.type
_entity.pdbx_description
1 polymer ?
#
loop_
_entity_poly.entity_id
_entity_poly.type
_entity_poly.pdbx_seq_one_letter_code
_entity_poly.pdbx_strand_id
1 'polypeptide(L)'
;MNTRASPAPLDSLIVQVITDNVSDTYVSKTPFAVSEFANIVLGGAKVISGETLLAANLGYGLRLRSRIGSTEHVLLFDTGTEGAIFIRNCRNLALDLGEVEEIAITHGHWDHMGALPDAIDAIVEKRGTVTIHVNPGMFNERGVLLASGTVFPAAKVPTPAEMKARGATVINDGAEHLLLDGHFYYSGEIPRVSAFETGRTDHLCRRNNQEEWTPDPYLMDERMLVVHVRDLGLVVFSACSHAGIVNVCTEVQRRFPGIPIHAVMGGLHLGGVMEHIIPDTVEALKPFDIANIITGHCTGWRALHALANEFGDRVSQSAVGTSYTFSASPQPQA
;
A
#
# COMPACT_ATOMS: atom_id res chain seq x y z
N MET A 1 30.57 -12.56 -1.53
CA MET A 1 29.49 -11.98 -0.71
C MET A 1 28.39 -11.60 -1.68
N ASN A 2 27.24 -12.27 -1.68
CA ASN A 2 26.10 -11.82 -2.47
C ASN A 2 25.64 -10.49 -1.87
N THR A 3 25.90 -9.38 -2.57
CA THR A 3 25.31 -8.08 -2.19
C THR A 3 23.80 -8.21 -2.37
N ARG A 4 23.08 -8.30 -1.25
CA ARG A 4 21.60 -8.29 -1.28
C ARG A 4 21.15 -7.01 -1.96
N ALA A 5 20.17 -7.12 -2.87
CA ALA A 5 19.58 -5.97 -3.52
C ALA A 5 19.00 -5.00 -2.46
N SER A 6 19.37 -3.73 -2.51
CA SER A 6 18.91 -2.67 -1.60
C SER A 6 18.41 -1.49 -2.43
N PRO A 7 17.31 -0.82 -2.01
CA PRO A 7 16.84 0.34 -2.73
C PRO A 7 17.85 1.48 -2.66
N ALA A 8 17.96 2.23 -3.74
CA ALA A 8 18.83 3.41 -3.83
C ALA A 8 18.34 4.51 -2.87
N PRO A 9 19.25 5.27 -2.19
CA PRO A 9 18.84 6.37 -1.33
C PRO A 9 18.27 7.54 -2.15
N LEU A 10 16.96 7.78 -2.02
CA LEU A 10 16.25 8.86 -2.69
C LEU A 10 16.53 10.22 -2.07
N ASP A 11 16.49 11.28 -2.89
CA ASP A 11 16.45 12.66 -2.41
C ASP A 11 15.08 13.04 -1.89
N SER A 12 14.02 12.51 -2.51
CA SER A 12 12.65 12.72 -2.05
C SER A 12 11.70 11.62 -2.51
N LEU A 13 10.65 11.42 -1.71
CA LEU A 13 9.50 10.58 -2.01
C LEU A 13 8.23 11.36 -1.71
N ILE A 14 7.32 11.45 -2.67
CA ILE A 14 5.97 12.00 -2.48
C ILE A 14 4.99 10.85 -2.60
N VAL A 15 4.15 10.67 -1.58
CA VAL A 15 3.10 9.66 -1.51
C VAL A 15 1.77 10.37 -1.59
N GLN A 16 0.91 10.00 -2.55
CA GLN A 16 -0.45 10.51 -2.69
C GLN A 16 -1.45 9.38 -2.49
N VAL A 17 -2.37 9.54 -1.55
CA VAL A 17 -3.43 8.56 -1.28
C VAL A 17 -4.56 8.76 -2.27
N ILE A 18 -4.72 7.83 -3.20
CA ILE A 18 -5.79 7.85 -4.21
C ILE A 18 -7.03 7.14 -3.68
N THR A 19 -6.84 6.00 -3.00
CA THR A 19 -7.93 5.20 -2.42
C THR A 19 -7.61 4.86 -0.97
N ASP A 20 -8.53 5.18 -0.09
CA ASP A 20 -8.59 4.75 1.31
C ASP A 20 -10.05 4.79 1.77
N ASN A 21 -10.37 4.13 2.89
CA ASN A 21 -11.73 4.08 3.41
C ASN A 21 -12.12 5.29 4.27
N VAL A 22 -11.24 6.27 4.40
CA VAL A 22 -11.47 7.50 5.17
C VAL A 22 -11.32 8.71 4.27
N SER A 23 -12.27 9.64 4.33
CA SER A 23 -12.17 11.01 3.85
C SER A 23 -12.11 11.93 5.06
N ASP A 24 -11.05 12.72 5.19
CA ASP A 24 -10.85 13.67 6.28
C ASP A 24 -10.28 14.99 5.78
N THR A 25 -11.19 15.91 5.49
CA THR A 25 -10.85 17.27 5.06
C THR A 25 -10.17 18.10 6.16
N TYR A 26 -10.34 17.68 7.42
CA TYR A 26 -9.79 18.33 8.62
C TYR A 26 -8.61 17.56 9.24
N VAL A 27 -7.94 16.75 8.42
CA VAL A 27 -6.80 15.94 8.87
C VAL A 27 -5.81 16.77 9.72
N SER A 28 -5.32 16.16 10.80
CA SER A 28 -4.36 16.81 11.69
C SER A 28 -3.11 17.24 10.93
N LYS A 29 -2.69 18.48 11.15
CA LYS A 29 -1.50 19.03 10.48
C LYS A 29 -0.25 18.33 11.00
N THR A 30 0.52 17.78 10.08
CA THR A 30 1.87 17.30 10.31
C THR A 30 2.84 18.04 9.39
N PRO A 31 4.12 18.18 9.74
CA PRO A 31 5.08 18.94 8.92
C PRO A 31 5.28 18.39 7.50
N PHE A 32 4.98 17.11 7.29
CA PHE A 32 5.22 16.39 6.05
C PHE A 32 3.96 15.99 5.28
N ALA A 33 2.74 16.36 5.78
CA ALA A 33 1.49 16.01 5.12
C ALA A 33 0.71 17.23 4.63
N VAL A 34 0.08 17.08 3.47
CA VAL A 34 -0.84 18.06 2.86
C VAL A 34 -2.22 17.40 2.76
N SER A 35 -3.25 18.07 3.27
CA SER A 35 -4.63 17.53 3.32
C SER A 35 -5.26 17.39 1.94
N GLU A 36 -6.32 16.56 1.84
CA GLU A 36 -7.19 16.46 0.69
C GLU A 36 -7.59 17.84 0.15
N PHE A 37 -8.11 18.70 1.03
CA PHE A 37 -8.58 20.03 0.65
C PHE A 37 -7.49 20.88 -0.02
N ALA A 38 -6.28 20.89 0.54
CA ALA A 38 -5.18 21.62 -0.06
C ALA A 38 -4.76 21.01 -1.40
N ASN A 39 -4.75 19.68 -1.53
CA ASN A 39 -4.39 19.00 -2.77
C ASN A 39 -5.41 19.24 -3.89
N ILE A 40 -6.72 19.23 -3.63
CA ILE A 40 -7.71 19.53 -4.66
C ILE A 40 -7.65 21.02 -5.11
N VAL A 41 -7.33 21.94 -4.22
CA VAL A 41 -7.08 23.35 -4.56
C VAL A 41 -5.84 23.48 -5.44
N LEU A 42 -4.74 22.83 -5.08
CA LEU A 42 -3.51 22.76 -5.89
C LEU A 42 -3.79 22.10 -7.25
N GLY A 43 -4.67 21.11 -7.31
CA GLY A 43 -5.14 20.47 -8.55
C GLY A 43 -6.03 21.37 -9.41
N GLY A 44 -6.35 22.59 -8.95
CA GLY A 44 -7.06 23.60 -9.74
C GLY A 44 -8.55 23.74 -9.46
N ALA A 45 -9.09 23.09 -8.42
CA ALA A 45 -10.48 23.26 -8.03
C ALA A 45 -10.79 24.72 -7.71
N LYS A 46 -11.91 25.24 -8.25
CA LYS A 46 -12.36 26.63 -8.05
C LYS A 46 -13.53 26.74 -7.07
N VAL A 47 -14.19 25.63 -6.78
CA VAL A 47 -15.36 25.55 -5.90
C VAL A 47 -15.26 24.29 -5.07
N ILE A 48 -15.61 24.37 -3.80
CA ILE A 48 -15.79 23.20 -2.94
C ILE A 48 -17.19 22.66 -3.19
N SER A 49 -17.30 21.42 -3.64
CA SER A 49 -18.58 20.75 -3.86
C SER A 49 -18.42 19.24 -3.69
N GLY A 50 -19.52 18.51 -3.58
CA GLY A 50 -19.48 17.05 -3.58
C GLY A 50 -18.85 16.45 -4.86
N GLU A 51 -18.78 17.21 -5.95
CA GLU A 51 -18.15 16.79 -7.20
C GLU A 51 -16.61 16.96 -7.19
N THR A 52 -16.12 17.99 -6.47
CA THR A 52 -14.68 18.29 -6.39
C THR A 52 -13.98 17.57 -5.24
N LEU A 53 -14.71 17.19 -4.20
CA LEU A 53 -14.17 16.35 -3.13
C LEU A 53 -13.91 14.92 -3.62
N LEU A 54 -13.04 14.22 -2.93
CA LEU A 54 -12.70 12.82 -3.22
C LEU A 54 -13.73 11.87 -2.60
N ALA A 55 -13.81 10.68 -3.16
CA ALA A 55 -14.66 9.62 -2.63
C ALA A 55 -13.80 8.61 -1.88
N ALA A 56 -14.06 8.42 -0.59
CA ALA A 56 -13.53 7.31 0.18
C ALA A 56 -14.26 6.01 -0.21
N ASN A 57 -13.52 4.91 -0.27
CA ASN A 57 -14.06 3.58 -0.46
C ASN A 57 -13.16 2.55 0.22
N LEU A 58 -13.73 1.41 0.64
CA LEU A 58 -12.91 0.33 1.17
C LEU A 58 -11.89 -0.09 0.11
N GLY A 59 -10.62 -0.07 0.47
CA GLY A 59 -9.52 -0.40 -0.42
C GLY A 59 -8.31 0.48 -0.18
N TYR A 60 -7.22 0.17 -0.87
CA TYR A 60 -5.99 0.93 -0.75
C TYR A 60 -5.36 1.18 -2.12
N GLY A 61 -4.85 2.37 -2.34
CA GLY A 61 -4.17 2.72 -3.59
C GLY A 61 -3.38 4.01 -3.44
N LEU A 62 -2.08 3.95 -3.75
CA LEU A 62 -1.14 5.05 -3.63
C LEU A 62 -0.48 5.37 -4.98
N ARG A 63 -0.20 6.65 -5.22
CA ARG A 63 0.75 7.10 -6.23
C ARG A 63 2.03 7.55 -5.53
N LEU A 64 3.14 6.94 -5.91
CA LEU A 64 4.46 7.19 -5.35
C LEU A 64 5.32 7.87 -6.40
N ARG A 65 5.82 9.09 -6.11
CA ARG A 65 6.80 9.79 -6.94
C ARG A 65 8.12 9.85 -6.20
N SER A 66 9.15 9.27 -6.78
CA SER A 66 10.51 9.20 -6.21
C SER A 66 11.47 10.04 -7.04
N ARG A 67 12.53 10.59 -6.40
CA ARG A 67 13.53 11.40 -7.09
C ARG A 67 14.95 11.13 -6.56
N ILE A 68 15.89 11.00 -7.52
CA ILE A 68 17.35 11.06 -7.29
C ILE A 68 17.94 12.03 -8.31
N GLY A 69 18.51 13.14 -7.85
CA GLY A 69 19.02 14.19 -8.73
C GLY A 69 17.92 14.76 -9.63
N SER A 70 18.09 14.61 -10.94
CA SER A 70 17.10 14.99 -11.95
C SER A 70 16.19 13.85 -12.40
N THR A 71 16.44 12.60 -11.96
CA THR A 71 15.65 11.43 -12.34
C THR A 71 14.46 11.29 -11.42
N GLU A 72 13.28 11.22 -12.00
CA GLU A 72 12.03 10.94 -11.27
C GLU A 72 11.37 9.69 -11.83
N HIS A 73 10.72 8.94 -10.96
CA HIS A 73 9.91 7.79 -11.31
C HIS A 73 8.56 7.84 -10.59
N VAL A 74 7.53 7.29 -11.24
CA VAL A 74 6.18 7.22 -10.70
C VAL A 74 5.68 5.78 -10.72
N LEU A 75 5.32 5.28 -9.53
CA LEU A 75 4.77 3.96 -9.29
C LEU A 75 3.35 4.07 -8.74
N LEU A 76 2.43 3.21 -9.15
CA LEU A 76 1.21 2.92 -8.39
C LEU A 76 1.46 1.72 -7.48
N PHE A 77 1.03 1.84 -6.23
CA PHE A 77 1.05 0.77 -5.24
C PHE A 77 -0.39 0.46 -4.86
N ASP A 78 -0.92 -0.66 -5.35
CA ASP A 78 -2.32 -1.01 -5.39
C ASP A 78 -3.21 0.02 -6.12
N THR A 79 -4.47 -0.29 -6.34
CA THR A 79 -5.41 0.56 -7.08
C THR A 79 -6.74 0.78 -6.37
N GLY A 80 -7.03 0.00 -5.33
CA GLY A 80 -8.30 0.06 -4.62
C GLY A 80 -9.39 -0.79 -5.27
N THR A 81 -10.61 -0.50 -4.89
CA THR A 81 -11.79 -1.35 -5.04
C THR A 81 -12.47 -1.19 -6.40
N GLU A 82 -12.59 0.04 -6.90
CA GLU A 82 -13.53 0.40 -7.97
C GLU A 82 -12.94 1.46 -8.89
N GLY A 83 -12.96 1.18 -10.20
CA GLY A 83 -12.40 2.06 -11.22
C GLY A 83 -13.04 3.43 -11.28
N ALA A 84 -14.36 3.53 -11.13
CA ALA A 84 -15.07 4.82 -11.17
C ALA A 84 -14.58 5.78 -10.07
N ILE A 85 -14.35 5.27 -8.86
CA ILE A 85 -13.83 6.05 -7.73
C ILE A 85 -12.36 6.38 -7.95
N PHE A 86 -11.54 5.42 -8.33
CA PHE A 86 -10.12 5.62 -8.61
C PHE A 86 -9.90 6.72 -9.66
N ILE A 87 -10.56 6.63 -10.81
CA ILE A 87 -10.45 7.61 -11.90
C ILE A 87 -10.97 8.98 -11.48
N ARG A 88 -12.10 9.04 -10.73
CA ARG A 88 -12.62 10.28 -10.17
C ARG A 88 -11.59 10.95 -9.26
N ASN A 89 -11.00 10.19 -8.35
CA ASN A 89 -10.03 10.73 -7.39
C ASN A 89 -8.76 11.22 -8.11
N CYS A 90 -8.23 10.45 -9.06
CA CYS A 90 -7.11 10.88 -9.90
C CYS A 90 -7.41 12.20 -10.63
N ARG A 91 -8.59 12.32 -11.23
CA ARG A 91 -9.02 13.55 -11.92
C ARG A 91 -9.10 14.73 -10.97
N ASN A 92 -9.72 14.58 -9.80
CA ASN A 92 -9.92 15.66 -8.84
C ASN A 92 -8.63 16.11 -8.15
N LEU A 93 -7.64 15.20 -8.06
CA LEU A 93 -6.27 15.50 -7.61
C LEU A 93 -5.37 16.01 -8.75
N ALA A 94 -5.88 16.12 -9.97
CA ALA A 94 -5.13 16.48 -11.18
C ALA A 94 -3.89 15.58 -11.41
N LEU A 95 -3.99 14.28 -11.11
CA LEU A 95 -2.90 13.33 -11.33
C LEU A 95 -2.84 12.92 -12.80
N ASP A 96 -1.68 13.07 -13.41
CA ASP A 96 -1.45 12.51 -14.73
C ASP A 96 -1.07 11.02 -14.64
N LEU A 97 -1.98 10.16 -15.05
CA LEU A 97 -1.74 8.72 -15.08
C LEU A 97 -0.74 8.32 -16.20
N GLY A 98 -0.48 9.19 -17.18
CA GLY A 98 0.58 8.97 -18.18
C GLY A 98 1.99 9.02 -17.60
N GLU A 99 2.20 9.55 -16.40
CA GLU A 99 3.50 9.52 -15.72
C GLU A 99 3.78 8.15 -15.05
N VAL A 100 2.77 7.32 -14.83
CA VAL A 100 2.91 6.03 -14.15
C VAL A 100 3.67 5.05 -15.04
N GLU A 101 4.79 4.54 -14.54
CA GLU A 101 5.67 3.63 -15.26
C GLU A 101 5.40 2.17 -14.93
N GLU A 102 5.15 1.89 -13.65
CA GLU A 102 4.89 0.56 -13.16
C GLU A 102 3.77 0.55 -12.10
N ILE A 103 3.15 -0.60 -11.92
CA ILE A 103 2.18 -0.87 -10.86
C ILE A 103 2.70 -2.06 -10.04
N ALA A 104 2.77 -1.93 -8.73
CA ALA A 104 3.09 -3.01 -7.81
C ALA A 104 1.84 -3.36 -6.99
N ILE A 105 1.44 -4.63 -7.02
CA ILE A 105 0.27 -5.13 -6.29
C ILE A 105 0.74 -5.89 -5.05
N THR A 106 0.17 -5.57 -3.90
CA THR A 106 0.57 -6.19 -2.63
C THR A 106 0.08 -7.62 -2.50
N HIS A 107 -1.19 -7.87 -2.77
CA HIS A 107 -1.81 -9.20 -2.65
C HIS A 107 -3.12 -9.27 -3.46
N GLY A 108 -3.64 -10.49 -3.61
CA GLY A 108 -4.77 -10.77 -4.50
C GLY A 108 -6.15 -10.54 -3.88
N HIS A 109 -6.40 -9.44 -3.18
CA HIS A 109 -7.73 -9.08 -2.75
C HIS A 109 -8.37 -8.04 -3.68
N TRP A 110 -9.70 -8.14 -3.80
CA TRP A 110 -10.52 -7.30 -4.67
C TRP A 110 -10.45 -5.80 -4.34
N ASP A 111 -10.24 -5.47 -3.07
CA ASP A 111 -10.13 -4.09 -2.58
C ASP A 111 -8.75 -3.46 -2.80
N HIS A 112 -7.83 -4.21 -3.39
CA HIS A 112 -6.52 -3.76 -3.87
C HIS A 112 -6.40 -3.78 -5.39
N MET A 113 -7.13 -4.68 -6.05
CA MET A 113 -7.03 -4.93 -7.51
C MET A 113 -8.31 -4.59 -8.28
N GLY A 114 -9.39 -4.17 -7.61
CA GLY A 114 -10.68 -3.95 -8.26
C GLY A 114 -10.68 -2.81 -9.29
N ALA A 115 -9.91 -1.74 -9.04
CA ALA A 115 -9.75 -0.64 -9.99
C ALA A 115 -8.60 -0.85 -11.01
N LEU A 116 -7.87 -1.97 -10.94
CA LEU A 116 -6.71 -2.22 -11.79
C LEU A 116 -7.03 -2.20 -13.30
N PRO A 117 -8.15 -2.75 -13.78
CA PRO A 117 -8.50 -2.65 -15.21
C PRO A 117 -8.61 -1.20 -15.70
N ASP A 118 -9.29 -0.34 -14.95
CA ASP A 118 -9.48 1.06 -15.32
C ASP A 118 -8.17 1.86 -15.21
N ALA A 119 -7.33 1.53 -14.21
CA ALA A 119 -6.01 2.12 -14.09
C ALA A 119 -5.11 1.75 -15.28
N ILE A 120 -5.10 0.47 -15.72
CA ILE A 120 -4.36 0.03 -16.90
C ILE A 120 -4.83 0.80 -18.13
N ASP A 121 -6.14 0.83 -18.38
CA ASP A 121 -6.71 1.48 -19.57
C ASP A 121 -6.31 2.97 -19.63
N ALA A 122 -6.43 3.68 -18.51
CA ALA A 122 -6.08 5.11 -18.43
C ALA A 122 -4.57 5.38 -18.60
N ILE A 123 -3.71 4.49 -18.12
CA ILE A 123 -2.26 4.61 -18.31
C ILE A 123 -1.87 4.27 -19.75
N VAL A 124 -2.37 3.15 -20.29
CA VAL A 124 -2.06 2.66 -21.63
C VAL A 124 -2.56 3.62 -22.70
N GLU A 125 -3.71 4.27 -22.52
CA GLU A 125 -4.21 5.32 -23.41
C GLU A 125 -3.18 6.44 -23.61
N LYS A 126 -2.44 6.81 -22.55
CA LYS A 126 -1.48 7.93 -22.58
C LYS A 126 -0.04 7.47 -22.86
N ARG A 127 0.36 6.32 -22.36
CA ARG A 127 1.76 5.86 -22.35
C ARG A 127 2.02 4.70 -23.33
N GLY A 128 0.98 4.00 -23.79
CA GLY A 128 1.08 2.83 -24.68
C GLY A 128 1.23 1.50 -23.95
N THR A 129 1.85 1.44 -22.80
CA THR A 129 2.01 0.24 -21.97
C THR A 129 2.27 0.58 -20.51
N VAL A 130 2.12 -0.39 -19.61
CA VAL A 130 2.52 -0.31 -18.20
C VAL A 130 3.02 -1.68 -17.72
N THR A 131 4.06 -1.71 -16.90
CA THR A 131 4.52 -2.95 -16.27
C THR A 131 3.80 -3.16 -14.95
N ILE A 132 3.31 -4.38 -14.71
CA ILE A 132 2.58 -4.75 -13.48
C ILE A 132 3.31 -5.90 -12.80
N HIS A 133 3.64 -5.70 -11.52
CA HIS A 133 4.25 -6.70 -10.65
C HIS A 133 3.18 -7.36 -9.80
N VAL A 134 3.02 -8.66 -9.98
CA VAL A 134 2.11 -9.55 -9.25
C VAL A 134 2.83 -10.85 -8.92
N ASN A 135 2.19 -11.72 -8.16
CA ASN A 135 2.73 -13.05 -7.91
C ASN A 135 1.66 -14.15 -8.07
N PRO A 136 2.06 -15.42 -8.28
CA PRO A 136 1.13 -16.50 -8.62
C PRO A 136 0.00 -16.74 -7.61
N GLY A 137 0.25 -16.53 -6.31
CA GLY A 137 -0.74 -16.75 -5.25
C GLY A 137 -1.91 -15.77 -5.27
N MET A 138 -1.79 -14.63 -5.98
CA MET A 138 -2.81 -13.59 -6.03
C MET A 138 -4.10 -14.01 -6.74
N PHE A 139 -4.09 -15.03 -7.61
CA PHE A 139 -5.19 -15.34 -8.52
C PHE A 139 -6.10 -16.47 -8.05
N ASN A 140 -5.95 -16.93 -6.81
CA ASN A 140 -6.90 -17.84 -6.19
C ASN A 140 -8.23 -17.13 -5.94
N GLU A 141 -9.35 -17.87 -6.13
CA GLU A 141 -10.65 -17.39 -5.64
C GLU A 141 -10.63 -17.36 -4.11
N ARG A 142 -11.13 -16.28 -3.52
CA ARG A 142 -11.12 -16.07 -2.08
C ARG A 142 -12.51 -15.91 -1.52
N GLY A 143 -12.66 -16.19 -0.23
CA GLY A 143 -13.91 -16.03 0.48
C GLY A 143 -13.69 -15.99 1.99
N VAL A 144 -14.73 -15.56 2.69
CA VAL A 144 -14.74 -15.47 4.15
C VAL A 144 -15.74 -16.47 4.71
N LEU A 145 -15.31 -17.28 5.68
CA LEU A 145 -16.18 -18.18 6.41
C LEU A 145 -17.05 -17.41 7.40
N LEU A 146 -18.35 -17.40 7.17
CA LEU A 146 -19.30 -16.76 8.06
C LEU A 146 -19.59 -17.65 9.29
N ALA A 147 -20.10 -17.06 10.36
CA ALA A 147 -20.52 -17.77 11.56
C ALA A 147 -21.62 -18.85 11.31
N SER A 148 -22.34 -18.72 10.20
CA SER A 148 -23.30 -19.73 9.72
C SER A 148 -22.65 -21.01 9.18
N GLY A 149 -21.32 -21.02 8.99
CA GLY A 149 -20.61 -22.09 8.29
C GLY A 149 -20.63 -21.95 6.76
N THR A 150 -21.26 -20.90 6.23
CA THR A 150 -21.30 -20.62 4.78
C THR A 150 -20.10 -19.76 4.38
N VAL A 151 -19.50 -20.06 3.23
CA VAL A 151 -18.46 -19.22 2.66
C VAL A 151 -19.09 -18.09 1.84
N PHE A 152 -18.76 -16.85 2.17
CA PHE A 152 -19.12 -15.68 1.38
C PHE A 152 -17.97 -15.37 0.41
N PRO A 153 -18.15 -15.58 -0.92
CA PRO A 153 -17.07 -15.39 -1.87
C PRO A 153 -16.77 -13.91 -2.08
N ALA A 154 -15.48 -13.58 -2.21
CA ALA A 154 -15.01 -12.28 -2.64
C ALA A 154 -15.11 -12.14 -4.18
N ALA A 155 -15.11 -10.91 -4.67
CA ALA A 155 -15.00 -10.64 -6.10
C ALA A 155 -13.68 -11.18 -6.65
N LYS A 156 -13.71 -11.67 -7.89
CA LYS A 156 -12.50 -12.14 -8.58
C LYS A 156 -11.61 -10.96 -8.94
N VAL A 157 -10.32 -11.16 -8.82
CA VAL A 157 -9.32 -10.18 -9.27
C VAL A 157 -9.01 -10.37 -10.76
N PRO A 158 -8.56 -9.30 -11.46
CA PRO A 158 -8.16 -9.39 -12.87
C PRO A 158 -7.00 -10.38 -13.04
N THR A 159 -7.12 -11.26 -14.02
CA THR A 159 -6.10 -12.27 -14.33
C THR A 159 -4.93 -11.68 -15.13
N PRO A 160 -3.74 -12.32 -15.14
CA PRO A 160 -2.63 -11.90 -15.99
C PRO A 160 -2.99 -11.81 -17.48
N ALA A 161 -3.89 -12.67 -17.95
CA ALA A 161 -4.35 -12.66 -19.35
C ALA A 161 -5.21 -11.41 -19.64
N GLU A 162 -6.12 -11.04 -18.73
CA GLU A 162 -6.94 -9.84 -18.85
C GLU A 162 -6.10 -8.56 -18.80
N MET A 163 -5.08 -8.50 -17.91
CA MET A 163 -4.15 -7.37 -17.84
C MET A 163 -3.37 -7.21 -19.16
N LYS A 164 -2.83 -8.32 -19.68
CA LYS A 164 -2.09 -8.33 -20.97
C LYS A 164 -2.99 -7.92 -22.14
N ALA A 165 -4.24 -8.36 -22.16
CA ALA A 165 -5.21 -7.98 -23.18
C ALA A 165 -5.50 -6.46 -23.18
N ARG A 166 -5.28 -5.77 -22.07
CA ARG A 166 -5.39 -4.30 -21.94
C ARG A 166 -4.07 -3.57 -22.26
N GLY A 167 -3.03 -4.26 -22.70
CA GLY A 167 -1.75 -3.65 -23.09
C GLY A 167 -0.69 -3.61 -21.99
N ALA A 168 -0.92 -4.27 -20.86
CA ALA A 168 0.08 -4.34 -19.79
C ALA A 168 1.15 -5.42 -20.04
N THR A 169 2.38 -5.16 -19.60
CA THR A 169 3.41 -6.19 -19.38
C THR A 169 3.26 -6.71 -17.95
N VAL A 170 3.14 -8.03 -17.78
CA VAL A 170 2.89 -8.63 -16.45
C VAL A 170 4.08 -9.48 -16.03
N ILE A 171 4.71 -9.10 -14.91
CA ILE A 171 5.72 -9.87 -14.19
C ILE A 171 5.00 -10.63 -13.06
N ASN A 172 5.02 -11.95 -13.13
CA ASN A 172 4.26 -12.84 -12.23
C ASN A 172 5.16 -14.00 -11.77
N ASP A 173 6.04 -13.75 -10.80
CA ASP A 173 7.02 -14.74 -10.33
C ASP A 173 7.14 -14.79 -8.82
N GLY A 174 6.80 -14.01 -8.00
CA GLY A 174 6.94 -14.06 -6.53
C GLY A 174 8.34 -13.81 -5.99
N ALA A 175 9.30 -13.45 -6.88
CA ALA A 175 10.64 -13.05 -6.46
C ALA A 175 10.65 -11.62 -5.91
N GLU A 176 11.75 -11.26 -5.24
CA GLU A 176 12.02 -9.87 -4.89
C GLU A 176 12.55 -9.11 -6.12
N HIS A 177 12.14 -7.84 -6.27
CA HIS A 177 12.57 -6.99 -7.37
C HIS A 177 13.01 -5.61 -6.88
N LEU A 178 14.00 -5.05 -7.58
CA LEU A 178 14.25 -3.61 -7.55
C LEU A 178 13.56 -2.99 -8.76
N LEU A 179 12.60 -2.11 -8.51
CA LEU A 179 11.79 -1.47 -9.53
C LEU A 179 12.34 -0.07 -9.84
N LEU A 180 12.13 0.39 -11.09
CA LEU A 180 12.40 1.76 -11.51
C LEU A 180 13.81 2.22 -11.09
N ASP A 181 14.82 1.63 -11.72
CA ASP A 181 16.25 1.92 -11.48
C ASP A 181 16.68 1.73 -10.01
N GLY A 182 15.96 0.87 -9.27
CA GLY A 182 16.26 0.58 -7.87
C GLY A 182 15.68 1.60 -6.88
N HIS A 183 14.79 2.48 -7.30
CA HIS A 183 14.12 3.42 -6.41
C HIS A 183 13.21 2.72 -5.41
N PHE A 184 12.65 1.55 -5.78
CA PHE A 184 11.72 0.80 -4.96
C PHE A 184 12.18 -0.66 -4.82
N TYR A 185 12.13 -1.18 -3.61
CA TYR A 185 12.28 -2.60 -3.34
C TYR A 185 10.90 -3.23 -3.15
N TYR A 186 10.51 -4.11 -4.05
CA TYR A 186 9.32 -4.94 -3.95
C TYR A 186 9.74 -6.30 -3.42
N SER A 187 9.14 -6.73 -2.30
CA SER A 187 9.62 -7.90 -1.56
C SER A 187 9.24 -9.22 -2.23
N GLY A 188 9.99 -10.27 -1.90
CA GLY A 188 9.53 -11.64 -1.96
C GLY A 188 8.53 -11.94 -0.84
N GLU A 189 8.35 -13.23 -0.55
CA GLU A 189 7.52 -13.70 0.56
C GLU A 189 8.00 -13.14 1.90
N ILE A 190 7.06 -12.64 2.71
CA ILE A 190 7.35 -12.11 4.05
C ILE A 190 7.30 -13.27 5.05
N PRO A 191 8.38 -13.57 5.79
CA PRO A 191 8.39 -14.65 6.78
C PRO A 191 7.41 -14.40 7.94
N ARG A 192 6.71 -15.45 8.37
CA ARG A 192 5.78 -15.44 9.52
C ARG A 192 6.54 -15.93 10.76
N VAL A 193 7.16 -15.01 11.51
CA VAL A 193 8.01 -15.32 12.68
C VAL A 193 7.43 -14.85 14.02
N SER A 194 6.47 -13.93 14.00
CA SER A 194 5.77 -13.43 15.19
C SER A 194 4.85 -14.53 15.77
N ALA A 195 4.91 -14.71 17.08
CA ALA A 195 4.14 -15.75 17.77
C ALA A 195 2.62 -15.50 17.79
N PHE A 196 2.19 -14.23 17.63
CA PHE A 196 0.78 -13.83 17.72
C PHE A 196 0.17 -13.41 16.39
N GLU A 197 0.98 -13.07 15.37
CA GLU A 197 0.51 -12.75 14.03
C GLU A 197 0.27 -14.02 13.22
N THR A 198 -0.74 -14.79 13.62
CA THR A 198 -1.04 -16.11 13.07
C THR A 198 -2.02 -16.10 11.90
N GLY A 199 -2.35 -14.91 11.40
CA GLY A 199 -3.28 -14.72 10.29
C GLY A 199 -4.75 -14.86 10.69
N ARG A 200 -5.64 -14.90 9.69
CA ARG A 200 -7.10 -14.99 9.88
C ARG A 200 -7.63 -16.38 9.55
N THR A 201 -8.20 -17.05 10.51
CA THR A 201 -8.72 -18.43 10.34
C THR A 201 -10.01 -18.52 9.54
N ASP A 202 -10.70 -17.38 9.32
CA ASP A 202 -11.92 -17.30 8.53
C ASP A 202 -11.64 -16.98 7.04
N HIS A 203 -10.37 -16.76 6.64
CA HIS A 203 -10.00 -16.66 5.24
C HIS A 203 -9.88 -18.04 4.59
N LEU A 204 -10.53 -18.17 3.44
CA LEU A 204 -10.51 -19.38 2.63
C LEU A 204 -10.12 -19.04 1.19
N CYS A 205 -9.47 -19.98 0.52
CA CYS A 205 -9.17 -19.88 -0.90
C CYS A 205 -9.47 -21.19 -1.63
N ARG A 206 -9.56 -21.10 -2.96
CA ARG A 206 -9.57 -22.23 -3.90
C ARG A 206 -9.00 -21.77 -5.25
N ARG A 207 -8.43 -22.66 -6.03
CA ARG A 207 -7.85 -22.29 -7.34
C ARG A 207 -8.93 -21.98 -8.39
N ASN A 208 -10.08 -22.64 -8.28
CA ASN A 208 -11.20 -22.43 -9.19
C ASN A 208 -12.51 -22.93 -8.54
N ASN A 209 -13.64 -22.65 -9.16
CA ASN A 209 -14.98 -22.97 -8.63
C ASN A 209 -15.34 -24.47 -8.61
N GLN A 210 -14.49 -25.34 -9.12
CA GLN A 210 -14.68 -26.81 -9.06
C GLN A 210 -13.95 -27.43 -7.85
N GLU A 211 -13.08 -26.67 -7.19
CA GLU A 211 -12.35 -27.10 -6.01
C GLU A 211 -13.08 -26.71 -4.73
N GLU A 212 -12.88 -27.49 -3.66
CA GLU A 212 -13.36 -27.16 -2.34
C GLU A 212 -12.60 -25.98 -1.75
N TRP A 213 -13.27 -25.24 -0.88
CA TRP A 213 -12.64 -24.16 -0.12
C TRP A 213 -11.65 -24.74 0.90
N THR A 214 -10.45 -24.19 0.91
CA THR A 214 -9.38 -24.55 1.86
C THR A 214 -8.96 -23.34 2.69
N PRO A 215 -8.52 -23.52 3.96
CA PRO A 215 -8.02 -22.44 4.78
C PRO A 215 -6.83 -21.71 4.13
N ASP A 216 -6.85 -20.39 4.15
CA ASP A 216 -5.77 -19.51 3.68
C ASP A 216 -5.48 -18.41 4.73
N PRO A 217 -5.13 -18.79 5.97
CA PRO A 217 -5.02 -17.83 7.07
C PRO A 217 -3.89 -16.82 6.88
N TYR A 218 -2.84 -17.19 6.14
CA TYR A 218 -1.59 -16.42 6.07
C TYR A 218 -1.47 -15.51 4.85
N LEU A 219 -2.31 -15.68 3.82
CA LEU A 219 -2.18 -14.95 2.55
C LEU A 219 -0.70 -14.81 2.12
N MET A 220 -0.06 -15.93 1.79
CA MET A 220 1.36 -16.00 1.48
C MET A 220 1.77 -15.20 0.22
N ASP A 221 0.79 -14.73 -0.54
CA ASP A 221 0.99 -13.85 -1.68
C ASP A 221 1.21 -12.37 -1.31
N GLU A 222 1.04 -11.98 -0.05
CA GLU A 222 1.28 -10.58 0.34
C GLU A 222 2.75 -10.17 0.21
N ARG A 223 2.95 -8.97 -0.33
CA ARG A 223 4.25 -8.32 -0.53
C ARG A 223 4.24 -6.94 0.10
N MET A 224 5.42 -6.46 0.49
CA MET A 224 5.64 -5.09 0.91
C MET A 224 6.48 -4.33 -0.13
N LEU A 225 6.37 -3.01 -0.09
CA LEU A 225 7.25 -2.12 -0.84
C LEU A 225 8.11 -1.32 0.14
N VAL A 226 9.40 -1.19 -0.13
CA VAL A 226 10.33 -0.43 0.72
C VAL A 226 11.08 0.59 -0.12
N VAL A 227 11.17 1.79 0.41
CA VAL A 227 11.91 2.92 -0.17
C VAL A 227 12.93 3.41 0.84
N HIS A 228 14.14 3.70 0.40
CA HIS A 228 15.16 4.34 1.24
C HIS A 228 15.20 5.84 0.92
N VAL A 229 14.86 6.70 1.87
CA VAL A 229 15.03 8.15 1.75
C VAL A 229 16.31 8.55 2.46
N ARG A 230 17.22 9.22 1.75
CA ARG A 230 18.51 9.65 2.27
C ARG A 230 18.34 10.47 3.55
N ASP A 231 19.20 10.26 4.53
CA ASP A 231 19.22 10.92 5.84
C ASP A 231 18.01 10.64 6.75
N LEU A 232 16.94 10.04 6.23
CA LEU A 232 15.76 9.67 7.02
C LEU A 232 15.74 8.19 7.38
N GLY A 233 15.96 7.30 6.43
CA GLY A 233 15.83 5.87 6.57
C GLY A 233 14.78 5.26 5.65
N LEU A 234 14.20 4.14 6.07
CA LEU A 234 13.26 3.35 5.24
C LEU A 234 11.82 3.82 5.44
N VAL A 235 11.10 4.00 4.33
CA VAL A 235 9.65 4.11 4.29
C VAL A 235 9.10 2.78 3.80
N VAL A 236 8.30 2.12 4.64
CA VAL A 236 7.77 0.78 4.43
C VAL A 236 6.28 0.85 4.14
N PHE A 237 5.86 0.30 3.03
CA PHE A 237 4.46 0.22 2.63
C PHE A 237 3.98 -1.22 2.77
N SER A 238 2.94 -1.41 3.57
CA SER A 238 2.24 -2.67 3.77
C SER A 238 0.74 -2.40 3.69
N ALA A 239 0.12 -2.72 2.56
CA ALA A 239 -1.23 -2.21 2.27
C ALA A 239 -2.29 -2.79 3.21
N CYS A 240 -2.18 -4.07 3.58
CA CYS A 240 -3.09 -4.73 4.53
C CYS A 240 -2.38 -5.34 5.74
N SER A 241 -1.13 -5.72 5.62
CA SER A 241 -0.37 -6.43 6.66
C SER A 241 -1.00 -7.76 7.07
N HIS A 242 -1.48 -8.55 6.10
CA HIS A 242 -1.91 -9.94 6.37
C HIS A 242 -0.75 -10.80 6.89
N ALA A 243 0.47 -10.45 6.52
CA ALA A 243 1.69 -11.02 7.08
C ALA A 243 1.85 -10.73 8.57
N GLY A 244 1.19 -9.68 9.06
CA GLY A 244 1.46 -9.06 10.35
C GLY A 244 2.48 -7.94 10.22
N ILE A 245 2.17 -6.76 10.79
CA ILE A 245 3.07 -5.60 10.69
C ILE A 245 4.39 -5.80 11.44
N VAL A 246 4.40 -6.60 12.51
CA VAL A 246 5.63 -6.95 13.24
C VAL A 246 6.52 -7.87 12.40
N ASN A 247 5.91 -8.83 11.68
CA ASN A 247 6.62 -9.66 10.71
C ASN A 247 7.21 -8.83 9.56
N VAL A 248 6.45 -7.85 9.04
CA VAL A 248 6.91 -6.90 8.02
C VAL A 248 8.14 -6.12 8.53
N CYS A 249 8.04 -5.47 9.69
CA CYS A 249 9.14 -4.68 10.25
C CYS A 249 10.38 -5.55 10.58
N THR A 250 10.15 -6.77 11.06
CA THR A 250 11.24 -7.74 11.34
C THR A 250 11.98 -8.12 10.06
N GLU A 251 11.26 -8.40 8.98
CA GLU A 251 11.87 -8.71 7.68
C GLU A 251 12.64 -7.51 7.11
N VAL A 252 12.09 -6.29 7.25
CA VAL A 252 12.77 -5.06 6.84
C VAL A 252 14.10 -4.89 7.57
N GLN A 253 14.12 -5.01 8.90
CA GLN A 253 15.37 -4.89 9.67
C GLN A 253 16.38 -6.00 9.32
N ARG A 254 15.89 -7.23 9.11
CA ARG A 254 16.72 -8.35 8.68
C ARG A 254 17.33 -8.13 7.29
N ARG A 255 16.57 -7.51 6.40
CA ARG A 255 16.94 -7.29 5.00
C ARG A 255 17.87 -6.10 4.83
N PHE A 256 17.65 -5.04 5.59
CA PHE A 256 18.37 -3.77 5.52
C PHE A 256 18.98 -3.40 6.89
N PRO A 257 19.93 -4.20 7.39
CA PRO A 257 20.49 -3.98 8.73
C PRO A 257 21.18 -2.62 8.83
N GLY A 258 20.93 -1.91 9.93
CA GLY A 258 21.55 -0.61 10.23
C GLY A 258 20.86 0.60 9.60
N ILE A 259 19.82 0.41 8.77
CA ILE A 259 19.00 1.51 8.27
C ILE A 259 17.72 1.58 9.12
N PRO A 260 17.42 2.72 9.78
CA PRO A 260 16.23 2.83 10.62
C PRO A 260 14.95 2.80 9.79
N ILE A 261 13.85 2.30 10.35
CA ILE A 261 12.52 2.43 9.77
C ILE A 261 12.00 3.84 10.13
N HIS A 262 12.01 4.74 9.16
CA HIS A 262 11.52 6.11 9.35
C HIS A 262 9.99 6.16 9.35
N ALA A 263 9.34 5.43 8.44
CA ALA A 263 7.89 5.39 8.38
C ALA A 263 7.35 4.00 8.02
N VAL A 264 6.19 3.69 8.58
CA VAL A 264 5.33 2.59 8.13
C VAL A 264 4.03 3.19 7.63
N MET A 265 3.57 2.79 6.44
CA MET A 265 2.35 3.30 5.85
C MET A 265 1.48 2.19 5.28
N GLY A 266 0.18 2.23 5.61
CA GLY A 266 -0.84 1.33 5.08
C GLY A 266 -1.82 0.81 6.12
N GLY A 267 -2.48 -0.31 5.80
CA GLY A 267 -3.36 -1.03 6.71
C GLY A 267 -2.61 -2.03 7.58
N LEU A 268 -3.00 -2.14 8.84
CA LEU A 268 -2.36 -3.07 9.79
C LEU A 268 -3.22 -4.30 10.10
N HIS A 269 -4.37 -4.44 9.43
CA HIS A 269 -5.32 -5.55 9.55
C HIS A 269 -5.71 -5.90 11.01
N LEU A 270 -5.87 -4.88 11.85
CA LEU A 270 -6.17 -5.04 13.27
C LEU A 270 -7.65 -4.83 13.62
N GLY A 271 -8.49 -4.54 12.61
CA GLY A 271 -9.92 -4.36 12.84
C GLY A 271 -10.71 -5.65 12.96
N GLY A 272 -11.92 -5.57 13.52
CA GLY A 272 -12.88 -6.68 13.62
C GLY A 272 -12.36 -7.85 14.45
N VAL A 273 -12.29 -9.03 13.85
CA VAL A 273 -11.87 -10.26 14.54
C VAL A 273 -10.41 -10.23 15.02
N MET A 274 -9.60 -9.31 14.48
CA MET A 274 -8.19 -9.16 14.86
C MET A 274 -7.98 -8.21 16.04
N GLU A 275 -8.99 -7.54 16.57
CA GLU A 275 -8.84 -6.57 17.67
C GLU A 275 -8.15 -7.16 18.91
N HIS A 276 -8.23 -8.46 19.10
CA HIS A 276 -7.62 -9.15 20.24
C HIS A 276 -6.09 -9.10 20.27
N ILE A 277 -5.42 -8.92 19.12
CA ILE A 277 -3.95 -8.80 19.05
C ILE A 277 -3.45 -7.35 19.10
N ILE A 278 -4.33 -6.35 19.21
CA ILE A 278 -3.93 -4.93 19.27
C ILE A 278 -2.89 -4.67 20.37
N PRO A 279 -3.08 -5.14 21.63
CA PRO A 279 -2.10 -4.87 22.69
C PRO A 279 -0.71 -5.44 22.38
N ASP A 280 -0.67 -6.69 21.91
CA ASP A 280 0.59 -7.37 21.58
C ASP A 280 1.30 -6.68 20.41
N THR A 281 0.53 -6.24 19.39
CA THR A 281 1.08 -5.50 18.24
C THR A 281 1.66 -4.16 18.66
N VAL A 282 0.94 -3.38 19.50
CA VAL A 282 1.43 -2.09 19.99
C VAL A 282 2.73 -2.25 20.79
N GLU A 283 2.80 -3.25 21.66
CA GLU A 283 4.00 -3.52 22.46
C GLU A 283 5.18 -3.97 21.58
N ALA A 284 4.92 -4.86 20.62
CA ALA A 284 5.95 -5.38 19.72
C ALA A 284 6.48 -4.36 18.71
N LEU A 285 5.74 -3.27 18.44
CA LEU A 285 6.20 -2.19 17.57
C LEU A 285 7.21 -1.23 18.26
N LYS A 286 7.22 -1.14 19.59
CA LYS A 286 8.10 -0.22 20.34
C LYS A 286 9.58 -0.35 20.00
N PRO A 287 10.17 -1.56 19.95
CA PRO A 287 11.59 -1.72 19.69
C PRO A 287 12.05 -1.25 18.29
N PHE A 288 11.14 -1.11 17.33
CA PHE A 288 11.47 -0.65 15.98
C PHE A 288 11.73 0.86 15.92
N ASP A 289 11.32 1.61 16.95
CA ASP A 289 11.47 3.08 17.07
C ASP A 289 11.05 3.84 15.80
N ILE A 290 9.90 3.47 15.25
CA ILE A 290 9.35 4.03 14.02
C ILE A 290 9.00 5.51 14.26
N ALA A 291 9.55 6.41 13.44
CA ALA A 291 9.31 7.84 13.59
C ALA A 291 7.89 8.26 13.15
N ASN A 292 7.30 7.57 12.16
CA ASN A 292 5.96 7.88 11.67
C ASN A 292 5.17 6.60 11.36
N ILE A 293 3.99 6.46 11.96
CA ILE A 293 3.04 5.37 11.70
C ILE A 293 1.82 6.00 11.02
N ILE A 294 1.72 5.83 9.69
CA ILE A 294 0.66 6.41 8.88
C ILE A 294 -0.29 5.28 8.51
N THR A 295 -1.38 5.15 9.25
CA THR A 295 -2.24 3.98 9.14
C THR A 295 -3.69 4.31 8.83
N GLY A 296 -4.33 3.46 8.00
CA GLY A 296 -5.72 3.59 7.55
C GLY A 296 -6.29 2.24 7.15
N HIS A 297 -7.15 2.22 6.16
CA HIS A 297 -7.72 1.04 5.53
C HIS A 297 -8.24 0.00 6.55
N CYS A 298 -7.67 -1.21 6.60
CA CYS A 298 -8.09 -2.32 7.46
C CYS A 298 -7.56 -2.26 8.91
N THR A 299 -6.87 -1.19 9.30
CA THR A 299 -6.36 -1.03 10.68
C THR A 299 -7.46 -1.02 11.71
N GLY A 300 -8.57 -0.35 11.43
CA GLY A 300 -9.67 -0.19 12.36
C GLY A 300 -9.43 0.91 13.41
N TRP A 301 -10.53 1.58 13.82
CA TRP A 301 -10.45 2.75 14.70
C TRP A 301 -9.90 2.43 16.11
N ARG A 302 -10.17 1.22 16.66
CA ARG A 302 -9.66 0.83 17.99
C ARG A 302 -8.14 0.69 17.98
N ALA A 303 -7.60 0.10 16.93
CA ALA A 303 -6.15 -0.02 16.76
C ALA A 303 -5.50 1.34 16.54
N LEU A 304 -6.11 2.22 15.71
CA LEU A 304 -5.64 3.59 15.52
C LEU A 304 -5.56 4.35 16.85
N HIS A 305 -6.61 4.26 17.70
CA HIS A 305 -6.59 4.88 19.03
C HIS A 305 -5.52 4.28 19.95
N ALA A 306 -5.33 2.96 19.96
CA ALA A 306 -4.31 2.31 20.76
C ALA A 306 -2.90 2.74 20.36
N LEU A 307 -2.64 2.81 19.05
CA LEU A 307 -1.38 3.31 18.49
C LEU A 307 -1.16 4.79 18.86
N ALA A 308 -2.17 5.64 18.70
CA ALA A 308 -2.07 7.07 19.03
C ALA A 308 -1.82 7.30 20.55
N ASN A 309 -2.42 6.51 21.41
CA ASN A 309 -2.19 6.57 22.84
C ASN A 309 -0.75 6.19 23.23
N GLU A 310 -0.15 5.23 22.54
CA GLU A 310 1.21 4.77 22.85
C GLU A 310 2.29 5.62 22.17
N PHE A 311 2.11 5.94 20.88
CA PHE A 311 3.13 6.58 20.07
C PHE A 311 2.92 8.08 19.87
N GLY A 312 1.79 8.64 20.34
CA GLY A 312 1.51 10.08 20.29
C GLY A 312 1.51 10.65 18.88
N ASP A 313 2.19 11.79 18.71
CA ASP A 313 2.26 12.53 17.44
C ASP A 313 2.96 11.77 16.30
N ARG A 314 3.57 10.63 16.59
CA ARG A 314 4.12 9.74 15.55
C ARG A 314 3.04 9.02 14.75
N VAL A 315 1.79 9.02 15.22
CA VAL A 315 0.67 8.35 14.54
C VAL A 315 -0.17 9.35 13.75
N SER A 316 -0.40 9.04 12.48
CA SER A 316 -1.29 9.79 11.62
C SER A 316 -2.30 8.87 10.96
N GLN A 317 -3.55 9.31 10.86
CA GLN A 317 -4.56 8.61 10.09
C GLN A 317 -4.35 8.90 8.60
N SER A 318 -4.24 7.83 7.79
CA SER A 318 -4.29 7.95 6.34
C SER A 318 -5.71 8.29 5.89
N ALA A 319 -5.84 9.17 4.92
CA ALA A 319 -7.12 9.56 4.34
C ALA A 319 -6.97 9.83 2.85
N VAL A 320 -8.03 9.54 2.09
CA VAL A 320 -8.05 9.79 0.65
C VAL A 320 -7.71 11.26 0.34
N GLY A 321 -6.86 11.46 -0.66
CA GLY A 321 -6.45 12.80 -1.10
C GLY A 321 -5.32 13.44 -0.29
N THR A 322 -4.93 12.86 0.83
CA THR A 322 -3.74 13.33 1.57
C THR A 322 -2.47 12.99 0.80
N SER A 323 -1.50 13.89 0.81
CA SER A 323 -0.15 13.59 0.33
C SER A 323 0.87 13.77 1.44
N TYR A 324 1.90 12.91 1.43
CA TYR A 324 3.02 12.90 2.38
C TYR A 324 4.32 13.09 1.60
N THR A 325 5.21 13.95 2.13
CA THR A 325 6.51 14.21 1.52
C THR A 325 7.63 13.82 2.48
N PHE A 326 8.49 12.93 2.04
CA PHE A 326 9.72 12.56 2.73
C PHE A 326 10.90 13.06 1.89
N SER A 327 11.73 13.92 2.46
CA SER A 327 12.86 14.52 1.75
C SER A 327 14.14 14.44 2.58
N ALA A 328 15.24 14.13 1.91
CA ALA A 328 16.57 14.29 2.49
C ALA A 328 16.77 15.72 2.98
N SER A 329 17.60 15.90 4.00
CA SER A 329 18.02 17.22 4.44
C SER A 329 18.69 17.95 3.29
N PRO A 330 18.48 19.29 3.12
CA PRO A 330 19.19 20.03 2.10
C PRO A 330 20.70 19.86 2.30
N GLN A 331 21.40 19.37 1.25
CA GLN A 331 22.86 19.34 1.28
C GLN A 331 23.37 20.79 1.41
N PRO A 332 24.34 21.08 2.29
CA PRO A 332 24.99 22.38 2.29
C PRO A 332 25.51 22.64 0.87
N GLN A 333 25.13 23.77 0.28
CA GLN A 333 25.71 24.18 -1.00
C GLN A 333 27.22 24.37 -0.77
N ALA A 334 28.03 23.60 -1.49
CA ALA A 334 29.49 23.66 -1.43
C ALA A 334 30.00 24.92 -2.09
#